data_eb9182c4c591a60eeab5b68589e7bfb2
#
_entry.id   eb9182c4c591a60eeab5b68589e7bfb2
#
_cell.length_a   1.000
_cell.length_b   1.000
_cell.length_c   1.000
_cell.angle_alpha   90.00
_cell.angle_beta   90.00
_cell.angle_gamma   90.00
#
_symmetry.space_group_name_H-M   'P 1'
#
loop_
_entity.id
_entity.type
_entity.pdbx_description
1 polymer ?
#
loop_
_entity_poly.entity_id
_entity_poly.type
_entity_poly.pdbx_seq_one_letter_code
_entity_poly.pdbx_strand_id
1 'polypeptide(L)'
;MLEKQFGLSPIDDISVTEPEVPELSIRMIEGTEAYGKFIAEPLDKGWGVTLGNPLRRTLLSGLPGTAINWVKIEGIEHEYSTLKGMREEVNEFLMNAKGIRLRSLSDRSGRLRLEVEGEGEVKAGDIMATADFEIVNPGHHLATLDSADAHLSVEFSVEQGQGYKKATEEDDTNIGVLPIDSIFTPIKKANFSVQPTRVGQRSDWERLTLEIWTDGSIDPQSALQKASESLMDNFYITIL
;
A
#
# COMPACT_ATOMS: atom_id res chain seq x y z
N MET A 1 24.18 -24.97 -81.56
CA MET A 1 23.63 -23.67 -82.02
C MET A 1 22.25 -23.53 -81.38
N LEU A 2 22.01 -22.48 -80.64
CA LEU A 2 20.83 -22.07 -79.90
C LEU A 2 20.87 -22.40 -78.40
N GLU A 3 21.79 -21.70 -77.68
CA GLU A 3 21.59 -21.31 -76.29
C GLU A 3 20.59 -20.12 -76.30
N LYS A 4 19.40 -20.32 -75.78
CA LYS A 4 18.49 -19.25 -75.42
C LYS A 4 18.64 -18.87 -73.97
N GLN A 5 19.22 -17.71 -73.81
CA GLN A 5 19.25 -16.91 -72.55
C GLN A 5 17.85 -16.83 -71.92
N PHE A 6 17.76 -17.41 -70.73
CA PHE A 6 16.77 -16.99 -69.73
C PHE A 6 17.47 -16.10 -68.72
N GLY A 7 17.33 -14.79 -68.94
CA GLY A 7 17.73 -13.80 -67.93
C GLY A 7 16.84 -13.94 -66.70
N LEU A 8 17.30 -14.62 -65.67
CA LEU A 8 16.80 -14.46 -64.33
C LEU A 8 17.45 -13.22 -63.77
N SER A 9 16.68 -12.13 -63.66
CA SER A 9 17.06 -10.97 -62.87
C SER A 9 17.31 -11.44 -61.44
N PRO A 10 18.32 -10.89 -60.74
CA PRO A 10 18.48 -11.16 -59.32
C PRO A 10 17.18 -10.74 -58.65
N ILE A 11 16.60 -11.64 -57.87
CA ILE A 11 15.54 -11.32 -56.95
C ILE A 11 16.18 -10.32 -55.99
N ASP A 12 15.80 -9.04 -56.10
CA ASP A 12 16.17 -8.01 -55.15
C ASP A 12 15.90 -8.55 -53.77
N ASP A 13 16.93 -8.52 -52.91
CA ASP A 13 16.81 -8.83 -51.50
C ASP A 13 15.64 -8.00 -50.92
N ILE A 14 14.49 -8.64 -50.81
CA ILE A 14 13.40 -8.12 -50.02
C ILE A 14 13.91 -8.25 -48.59
N SER A 15 14.54 -7.20 -48.10
CA SER A 15 14.81 -7.05 -46.67
C SER A 15 13.44 -7.08 -45.98
N VAL A 16 13.08 -8.29 -45.55
CA VAL A 16 11.98 -8.44 -44.59
C VAL A 16 12.45 -7.75 -43.33
N THR A 17 12.12 -6.46 -43.23
CA THR A 17 12.21 -5.78 -41.92
C THR A 17 11.30 -6.56 -40.98
N GLU A 18 11.89 -7.31 -40.09
CA GLU A 18 11.14 -7.91 -39.00
C GLU A 18 10.31 -6.79 -38.34
N PRO A 19 8.99 -6.99 -38.18
CA PRO A 19 8.17 -5.96 -37.55
C PRO A 19 8.75 -5.70 -36.18
N GLU A 20 9.16 -4.46 -35.89
CA GLU A 20 9.61 -4.04 -34.59
C GLU A 20 8.56 -4.48 -33.57
N VAL A 21 8.92 -5.43 -32.71
CA VAL A 21 8.08 -5.84 -31.58
C VAL A 21 8.05 -4.65 -30.63
N PRO A 22 6.90 -4.02 -30.44
CA PRO A 22 6.83 -2.87 -29.55
C PRO A 22 7.24 -3.27 -28.14
N GLU A 23 8.11 -2.48 -27.54
CA GLU A 23 8.54 -2.70 -26.17
C GLU A 23 7.37 -2.54 -25.19
N LEU A 24 7.32 -3.43 -24.19
CA LEU A 24 6.39 -3.33 -23.08
C LEU A 24 6.56 -1.97 -22.40
N SER A 25 5.49 -1.21 -22.30
CA SER A 25 5.47 0.05 -21.57
C SER A 25 4.41 0.01 -20.46
N ILE A 26 4.78 0.52 -19.28
CA ILE A 26 3.85 0.74 -18.16
C ILE A 26 3.68 2.24 -18.01
N ARG A 27 2.42 2.70 -18.04
CA ARG A 27 2.10 4.12 -17.89
C ARG A 27 0.90 4.32 -16.98
N MET A 28 0.97 5.34 -16.17
CA MET A 28 -0.19 5.82 -15.39
C MET A 28 -1.07 6.67 -16.32
N ILE A 29 -2.36 6.33 -16.41
CA ILE A 29 -3.33 7.04 -17.25
C ILE A 29 -4.28 7.93 -16.44
N GLU A 30 -4.45 7.62 -15.18
CA GLU A 30 -5.29 8.35 -14.24
C GLU A 30 -4.68 8.22 -12.85
N GLY A 31 -4.66 9.31 -12.08
CA GLY A 31 -4.07 9.26 -10.74
C GLY A 31 -4.46 10.44 -9.87
N THR A 32 -4.51 10.17 -8.56
CA THR A 32 -4.58 11.13 -7.46
C THR A 32 -3.53 10.73 -6.42
N GLU A 33 -3.44 11.44 -5.31
CA GLU A 33 -2.51 11.07 -4.21
C GLU A 33 -2.74 9.67 -3.65
N ALA A 34 -3.98 9.17 -3.68
CA ALA A 34 -4.35 7.87 -3.11
C ALA A 34 -4.94 6.88 -4.12
N TYR A 35 -4.99 7.22 -5.40
CA TYR A 35 -5.50 6.34 -6.45
C TYR A 35 -4.61 6.42 -7.69
N GLY A 36 -4.33 5.28 -8.30
CA GLY A 36 -3.61 5.20 -9.57
C GLY A 36 -4.14 4.10 -10.47
N LYS A 37 -4.30 4.44 -11.76
CA LYS A 37 -4.65 3.51 -12.81
C LYS A 37 -3.52 3.42 -13.82
N PHE A 38 -3.02 2.21 -13.98
CA PHE A 38 -1.86 1.90 -14.79
C PHE A 38 -2.26 0.98 -15.95
N ILE A 39 -1.64 1.17 -17.09
CA ILE A 39 -1.75 0.28 -18.25
C ILE A 39 -0.36 -0.26 -18.56
N ALA A 40 -0.28 -1.58 -18.71
CA ALA A 40 0.88 -2.29 -19.24
C ALA A 40 0.49 -2.93 -20.60
N GLU A 41 1.15 -2.51 -21.66
CA GLU A 41 0.92 -2.99 -23.03
C GLU A 41 2.13 -2.71 -23.93
N PRO A 42 2.33 -3.49 -25.01
CA PRO A 42 1.65 -4.73 -25.33
C PRO A 42 2.21 -5.92 -24.54
N LEU A 43 1.37 -6.87 -24.18
CA LEU A 43 1.74 -8.12 -23.54
C LEU A 43 1.40 -9.30 -24.46
N ASP A 44 2.23 -10.33 -24.47
CA ASP A 44 1.89 -11.58 -25.13
C ASP A 44 0.67 -12.24 -24.47
N LYS A 45 -0.07 -13.01 -25.23
CA LYS A 45 -1.27 -13.69 -24.77
C LYS A 45 -1.01 -14.55 -23.51
N GLY A 46 -1.80 -14.33 -22.46
CA GLY A 46 -1.70 -14.98 -21.15
C GLY A 46 -0.83 -14.22 -20.15
N TRP A 47 0.05 -13.32 -20.60
CA TRP A 47 0.90 -12.56 -19.69
C TRP A 47 0.16 -11.53 -18.83
N GLY A 48 -0.96 -11.02 -19.32
CA GLY A 48 -1.77 -10.09 -18.53
C GLY A 48 -2.22 -10.69 -17.19
N VAL A 49 -2.69 -11.93 -17.17
CA VAL A 49 -3.09 -12.63 -15.93
C VAL A 49 -1.86 -13.04 -15.13
N THR A 50 -0.80 -13.51 -15.81
CA THR A 50 0.46 -13.94 -15.20
C THR A 50 1.14 -12.81 -14.42
N LEU A 51 1.08 -11.58 -14.89
CA LEU A 51 1.60 -10.40 -14.18
C LEU A 51 0.59 -9.79 -13.20
N GLY A 52 -0.67 -9.71 -13.59
CA GLY A 52 -1.71 -9.04 -12.82
C GLY A 52 -1.98 -9.69 -11.46
N ASN A 53 -2.04 -11.03 -11.39
CA ASN A 53 -2.28 -11.74 -10.15
C ASN A 53 -1.15 -11.58 -9.12
N PRO A 54 0.13 -11.87 -9.44
CA PRO A 54 1.23 -11.64 -8.51
C PRO A 54 1.33 -10.19 -8.05
N LEU A 55 1.23 -9.21 -8.96
CA LEU A 55 1.26 -7.79 -8.60
C LEU A 55 0.14 -7.44 -7.63
N ARG A 56 -1.10 -7.86 -7.92
CA ARG A 56 -2.23 -7.63 -7.02
C ARG A 56 -2.01 -8.24 -5.64
N ARG A 57 -1.50 -9.47 -5.56
CA ARG A 57 -1.25 -10.17 -4.29
C ARG A 57 -0.14 -9.48 -3.50
N THR A 58 0.95 -9.12 -4.14
CA THR A 58 2.07 -8.43 -3.49
C THR A 58 1.66 -7.03 -3.01
N LEU A 59 0.87 -6.30 -3.79
CA LEU A 59 0.30 -5.02 -3.36
C LEU A 59 -0.52 -5.18 -2.07
N LEU A 60 -1.41 -6.17 -2.00
CA LEU A 60 -2.33 -6.32 -0.87
C LEU A 60 -1.69 -6.83 0.42
N SER A 61 -0.59 -7.59 0.35
CA SER A 61 -0.01 -8.25 1.52
C SER A 61 1.51 -8.23 1.59
N GLY A 62 2.19 -7.84 0.51
CA GLY A 62 3.64 -7.91 0.39
C GLY A 62 4.36 -6.58 0.66
N LEU A 63 3.63 -5.46 0.76
CA LEU A 63 4.26 -4.17 1.00
C LEU A 63 4.41 -3.90 2.51
N PRO A 64 5.57 -3.37 2.94
CA PRO A 64 5.76 -2.91 4.30
C PRO A 64 4.96 -1.63 4.56
N GLY A 65 4.56 -1.45 5.79
CA GLY A 65 3.92 -0.25 6.27
C GLY A 65 4.13 -0.02 7.75
N THR A 66 3.49 1.00 8.29
CA THR A 66 3.65 1.46 9.66
C THR A 66 2.30 1.48 10.36
N ALA A 67 2.24 0.89 11.55
CA ALA A 67 1.00 0.84 12.32
C ALA A 67 1.27 0.94 13.83
N ILE A 68 0.24 1.31 14.58
CA ILE A 68 0.24 1.26 16.03
C ILE A 68 0.00 -0.20 16.44
N ASN A 69 0.78 -0.71 17.40
CA ASN A 69 0.69 -2.08 17.90
C ASN A 69 0.16 -2.17 19.34
N TRP A 70 0.35 -1.10 20.13
CA TRP A 70 -0.29 -0.96 21.42
C TRP A 70 -0.50 0.50 21.80
N VAL A 71 -1.41 0.70 22.75
CA VAL A 71 -1.77 2.01 23.31
C VAL A 71 -1.68 1.92 24.83
N LYS A 72 -1.20 2.99 25.46
CA LYS A 72 -1.23 3.16 26.90
C LYS A 72 -1.93 4.48 27.22
N ILE A 73 -3.02 4.40 27.97
CA ILE A 73 -3.82 5.55 28.41
C ILE A 73 -3.58 5.73 29.90
N GLU A 74 -3.28 6.95 30.34
CA GLU A 74 -3.08 7.25 31.74
C GLU A 74 -4.34 6.95 32.56
N GLY A 75 -4.19 6.21 33.66
CA GLY A 75 -5.31 5.82 34.54
C GLY A 75 -6.17 4.66 34.06
N ILE A 76 -5.82 4.03 32.94
CA ILE A 76 -6.54 2.90 32.35
C ILE A 76 -5.67 1.64 32.42
N GLU A 77 -6.21 0.56 32.96
CA GLU A 77 -5.52 -0.73 33.11
C GLU A 77 -6.02 -1.80 32.13
N HIS A 78 -7.25 -1.69 31.62
CA HIS A 78 -7.84 -2.65 30.68
C HIS A 78 -8.82 -1.99 29.71
N GLU A 79 -9.06 -2.62 28.58
CA GLU A 79 -9.83 -2.12 27.45
C GLU A 79 -11.34 -1.88 27.73
N TYR A 80 -11.88 -2.52 28.76
CA TYR A 80 -13.29 -2.37 29.17
C TYR A 80 -13.51 -1.25 30.20
N SER A 81 -12.52 -0.39 30.39
CA SER A 81 -12.60 0.76 31.26
C SER A 81 -13.25 1.96 30.58
N THR A 82 -13.64 2.93 31.39
CA THR A 82 -14.07 4.26 30.94
C THR A 82 -13.16 5.32 31.52
N LEU A 83 -12.83 6.33 30.73
CA LEU A 83 -12.09 7.50 31.19
C LEU A 83 -13.09 8.62 31.54
N LYS A 84 -12.95 9.20 32.74
CA LYS A 84 -13.82 10.30 33.15
C LYS A 84 -13.64 11.52 32.23
N GLY A 85 -14.73 12.02 31.67
CA GLY A 85 -14.73 13.16 30.77
C GLY A 85 -14.44 12.79 29.31
N MET A 86 -14.28 11.52 28.98
CA MET A 86 -14.27 11.01 27.62
C MET A 86 -15.62 10.35 27.31
N ARG A 87 -16.23 10.70 26.20
CA ARG A 87 -17.54 10.19 25.78
C ARG A 87 -17.49 8.75 25.29
N GLU A 88 -16.45 8.44 24.55
CA GLU A 88 -16.21 7.11 23.99
C GLU A 88 -15.68 6.17 25.10
N GLU A 89 -16.04 4.91 25.03
CA GLU A 89 -15.41 3.86 25.83
C GLU A 89 -13.97 3.62 25.34
N VAL A 90 -13.10 3.11 26.21
CA VAL A 90 -11.70 2.82 25.86
C VAL A 90 -11.61 1.92 24.63
N ASN A 91 -12.47 0.92 24.54
CA ASN A 91 -12.52 0.00 23.41
C ASN A 91 -12.82 0.73 22.08
N GLU A 92 -13.73 1.69 22.09
CA GLU A 92 -14.04 2.53 20.92
C GLU A 92 -12.86 3.44 20.56
N PHE A 93 -12.18 4.01 21.57
CA PHE A 93 -10.95 4.75 21.36
C PHE A 93 -9.86 3.89 20.68
N LEU A 94 -9.67 2.64 21.15
CA LEU A 94 -8.70 1.72 20.53
C LEU A 94 -9.05 1.40 19.07
N MET A 95 -10.34 1.26 18.76
CA MET A 95 -10.80 1.06 17.38
C MET A 95 -10.52 2.30 16.52
N ASN A 96 -10.67 3.50 17.07
CA ASN A 96 -10.33 4.75 16.39
C ASN A 96 -8.80 4.87 16.22
N ALA A 97 -8.01 4.53 17.26
CA ALA A 97 -6.55 4.54 17.18
C ALA A 97 -6.00 3.62 16.07
N LYS A 98 -6.63 2.47 15.86
CA LYS A 98 -6.33 1.54 14.75
C LYS A 98 -6.52 2.19 13.36
N GLY A 99 -7.37 3.22 13.28
CA GLY A 99 -7.65 3.99 12.07
C GLY A 99 -6.58 5.04 11.72
N ILE A 100 -5.64 5.35 12.62
CA ILE A 100 -4.55 6.29 12.36
C ILE A 100 -3.65 5.75 11.25
N ARG A 101 -3.36 6.59 10.25
CA ARG A 101 -2.46 6.27 9.14
C ARG A 101 -1.15 7.00 9.31
N LEU A 102 -0.08 6.21 9.33
CA LEU A 102 1.27 6.68 9.60
C LEU A 102 2.17 6.44 8.39
N ARG A 103 3.00 7.42 8.10
CA ARG A 103 4.15 7.27 7.19
C ARG A 103 5.41 7.31 8.01
N SER A 104 6.23 6.28 7.91
CA SER A 104 7.55 6.27 8.52
C SER A 104 8.53 7.08 7.69
N LEU A 105 9.32 7.90 8.36
CA LEU A 105 10.43 8.66 7.78
C LEU A 105 11.79 8.03 8.13
N SER A 106 11.79 7.00 8.99
CA SER A 106 12.98 6.24 9.40
C SER A 106 12.65 4.75 9.52
N ASP A 107 13.66 3.89 9.53
CA ASP A 107 13.48 2.42 9.68
C ASP A 107 13.41 1.98 11.15
N ARG A 108 12.99 2.86 12.03
CA ARG A 108 12.94 2.60 13.48
C ARG A 108 11.51 2.52 13.99
N SER A 109 11.29 1.61 14.93
CA SER A 109 10.10 1.65 15.79
C SER A 109 10.19 2.85 16.73
N GLY A 110 9.05 3.40 17.13
CA GLY A 110 9.04 4.59 17.98
C GLY A 110 7.77 4.72 18.78
N ARG A 111 7.62 5.87 19.43
CA ARG A 111 6.46 6.20 20.23
C ARG A 111 5.92 7.56 19.87
N LEU A 112 4.60 7.67 19.87
CA LEU A 112 3.87 8.93 19.71
C LEU A 112 3.16 9.24 21.01
N ARG A 113 2.95 10.52 21.29
CA ARG A 113 2.23 11.01 22.47
C ARG A 113 1.09 11.93 22.06
N LEU A 114 -0.02 11.77 22.76
CA LEU A 114 -1.17 12.66 22.69
C LEU A 114 -1.44 13.18 24.08
N GLU A 115 -1.58 14.48 24.24
CA GLU A 115 -1.90 15.14 25.50
C GLU A 115 -2.89 16.27 25.22
N VAL A 116 -4.13 16.10 25.68
CA VAL A 116 -5.23 17.04 25.45
C VAL A 116 -5.97 17.29 26.76
N GLU A 117 -6.26 18.55 27.05
CA GLU A 117 -7.01 19.01 28.21
C GLU A 117 -8.24 19.82 27.77
N GLY A 118 -9.32 19.69 28.57
CA GLY A 118 -10.54 20.44 28.38
C GLY A 118 -11.53 19.79 27.40
N GLU A 119 -12.67 20.47 27.19
CA GLU A 119 -13.76 20.00 26.34
C GLU A 119 -13.42 20.19 24.85
N GLY A 120 -13.63 19.15 24.04
CA GLY A 120 -13.41 19.23 22.61
C GLY A 120 -13.30 17.88 21.90
N GLU A 121 -13.26 17.94 20.58
CA GLU A 121 -13.00 16.79 19.71
C GLU A 121 -11.49 16.56 19.60
N VAL A 122 -11.05 15.36 19.91
CA VAL A 122 -9.65 14.92 19.81
C VAL A 122 -9.44 14.20 18.46
N LYS A 123 -8.44 14.62 17.72
CA LYS A 123 -8.11 14.10 16.40
C LYS A 123 -6.69 13.55 16.35
N ALA A 124 -6.41 12.75 15.33
CA ALA A 124 -5.06 12.24 15.08
C ALA A 124 -4.03 13.38 14.91
N GLY A 125 -4.44 14.54 14.41
CA GLY A 125 -3.59 15.72 14.26
C GLY A 125 -3.13 16.35 15.58
N ASP A 126 -3.77 16.03 16.72
CA ASP A 126 -3.39 16.51 18.04
C ASP A 126 -2.25 15.68 18.66
N ILE A 127 -1.89 14.55 18.03
CA ILE A 127 -0.72 13.76 18.41
C ILE A 127 0.54 14.58 18.15
N MET A 128 1.43 14.62 19.14
CA MET A 128 2.68 15.37 19.05
C MET A 128 3.53 14.89 17.88
N ALA A 129 3.91 15.81 17.00
CA ALA A 129 4.74 15.52 15.84
C ALA A 129 6.11 14.98 16.28
N THR A 130 6.61 13.99 15.56
CA THR A 130 7.94 13.41 15.75
C THR A 130 8.74 13.49 14.45
N ALA A 131 10.06 13.37 14.53
CA ALA A 131 10.93 13.35 13.35
C ALA A 131 10.84 12.04 12.56
N ASP A 132 10.34 10.95 13.18
CA ASP A 132 10.35 9.61 12.61
C ASP A 132 9.04 9.23 11.92
N PHE A 133 7.91 9.90 12.29
CA PHE A 133 6.58 9.53 11.80
C PHE A 133 5.76 10.75 11.42
N GLU A 134 5.06 10.63 10.31
CA GLU A 134 4.08 11.61 9.82
C GLU A 134 2.67 11.02 9.89
N ILE A 135 1.71 11.79 10.38
CA ILE A 135 0.29 11.41 10.40
C ILE A 135 -0.35 11.83 9.09
N VAL A 136 -0.79 10.84 8.32
CA VAL A 136 -1.34 11.04 6.97
C VAL A 136 -2.79 11.52 7.00
N ASN A 137 -3.55 11.15 8.04
CA ASN A 137 -4.96 11.48 8.20
C ASN A 137 -5.22 12.31 9.48
N PRO A 138 -4.70 13.55 9.60
CA PRO A 138 -4.78 14.34 10.82
C PRO A 138 -6.20 14.67 11.25
N GLY A 139 -7.17 14.68 10.33
CA GLY A 139 -8.58 14.90 10.62
C GLY A 139 -9.33 13.67 11.18
N HIS A 140 -8.63 12.52 11.37
CA HIS A 140 -9.25 11.31 11.88
C HIS A 140 -9.64 11.48 13.35
N HIS A 141 -10.91 11.19 13.65
CA HIS A 141 -11.48 11.28 14.98
C HIS A 141 -10.91 10.19 15.91
N LEU A 142 -10.54 10.57 17.12
CA LEU A 142 -10.06 9.65 18.16
C LEU A 142 -11.01 9.56 19.35
N ALA A 143 -11.40 10.70 19.91
CA ALA A 143 -12.29 10.79 21.07
C ALA A 143 -12.97 12.15 21.13
N THR A 144 -13.97 12.26 22.00
CA THR A 144 -14.62 13.51 22.38
C THR A 144 -14.52 13.70 23.89
N LEU A 145 -13.93 14.80 24.32
CA LEU A 145 -13.91 15.19 25.72
C LEU A 145 -15.12 16.07 26.01
N ASP A 146 -15.91 15.74 27.04
CA ASP A 146 -17.19 16.38 27.37
C ASP A 146 -17.13 17.24 28.64
N SER A 147 -15.95 17.42 29.22
CA SER A 147 -15.75 18.18 30.45
C SER A 147 -14.54 19.11 30.37
N ALA A 148 -14.65 20.30 30.93
CA ALA A 148 -13.54 21.24 31.04
C ALA A 148 -12.37 20.71 31.88
N ASP A 149 -12.64 19.78 32.82
CA ASP A 149 -11.64 19.13 33.66
C ASP A 149 -11.14 17.80 33.06
N ALA A 150 -11.57 17.44 31.85
CA ALA A 150 -11.12 16.23 31.19
C ALA A 150 -9.64 16.34 30.80
N HIS A 151 -8.91 15.28 31.04
CA HIS A 151 -7.50 15.14 30.64
C HIS A 151 -7.29 13.78 29.98
N LEU A 152 -6.75 13.79 28.79
CA LEU A 152 -6.43 12.58 28.02
C LEU A 152 -4.94 12.57 27.69
N SER A 153 -4.20 11.68 28.34
CA SER A 153 -2.78 11.43 28.09
C SER A 153 -2.61 10.02 27.55
N VAL A 154 -2.08 9.90 26.33
CA VAL A 154 -1.95 8.62 25.62
C VAL A 154 -0.56 8.46 25.02
N GLU A 155 0.02 7.29 25.19
CA GLU A 155 1.23 6.86 24.50
C GLU A 155 0.87 5.76 23.50
N PHE A 156 1.30 5.92 22.25
CA PHE A 156 1.14 4.95 21.17
C PHE A 156 2.51 4.36 20.84
N SER A 157 2.60 3.04 20.75
CA SER A 157 3.77 2.39 20.17
C SER A 157 3.55 2.16 18.68
N VAL A 158 4.56 2.49 17.92
CA VAL A 158 4.55 2.40 16.45
C VAL A 158 5.63 1.44 16.00
N GLU A 159 5.25 0.46 15.21
CA GLU A 159 6.20 -0.45 14.57
C GLU A 159 5.99 -0.52 13.05
N GLN A 160 7.01 -0.99 12.37
CA GLN A 160 6.95 -1.34 10.96
C GLN A 160 6.73 -2.84 10.81
N GLY A 161 5.93 -3.21 9.85
CA GLY A 161 5.62 -4.61 9.59
C GLY A 161 5.00 -4.80 8.21
N GLN A 162 4.46 -5.97 7.99
CA GLN A 162 3.90 -6.36 6.70
C GLN A 162 2.57 -7.08 6.91
N GLY A 163 1.58 -6.73 6.09
CA GLY A 163 0.26 -7.36 6.13
C GLY A 163 -0.55 -6.99 7.37
N TYR A 164 -0.97 -7.99 8.15
CA TYR A 164 -1.81 -7.86 9.34
C TYR A 164 -1.23 -8.69 10.49
N LYS A 165 -1.07 -8.06 11.66
CA LYS A 165 -0.65 -8.71 12.89
C LYS A 165 -1.77 -8.57 13.92
N LYS A 166 -2.30 -9.71 14.37
CA LYS A 166 -3.30 -9.73 15.44
C LYS A 166 -2.62 -9.44 16.78
N ALA A 167 -3.28 -8.65 17.62
CA ALA A 167 -2.89 -8.49 19.01
C ALA A 167 -2.93 -9.84 19.73
N THR A 168 -1.91 -10.15 20.52
CA THR A 168 -1.83 -11.37 21.31
C THR A 168 -1.71 -11.02 22.79
N GLU A 169 -2.20 -11.90 23.67
CA GLU A 169 -2.06 -11.74 25.12
C GLU A 169 -0.59 -11.74 25.58
N GLU A 170 0.32 -12.30 24.78
CA GLU A 170 1.77 -12.28 25.03
C GLU A 170 2.38 -10.87 24.87
N ASP A 171 1.72 -9.99 24.09
CA ASP A 171 2.11 -8.59 23.95
C ASP A 171 1.73 -7.75 25.20
N ASP A 172 0.92 -8.32 26.10
CA ASP A 172 0.39 -7.70 27.34
C ASP A 172 1.30 -7.95 28.57
N THR A 173 2.61 -7.73 28.40
CA THR A 173 3.58 -7.97 29.49
C THR A 173 3.59 -6.89 30.55
N ASN A 174 2.95 -5.73 30.34
CA ASN A 174 2.93 -4.61 31.29
C ASN A 174 1.50 -4.15 31.57
N ILE A 175 1.18 -3.98 32.85
CA ILE A 175 -0.11 -3.44 33.28
C ILE A 175 -0.37 -2.07 32.64
N GLY A 176 -1.56 -1.89 32.08
CA GLY A 176 -2.00 -0.66 31.41
C GLY A 176 -1.51 -0.49 29.97
N VAL A 177 -0.84 -1.48 29.39
CA VAL A 177 -0.57 -1.56 27.96
C VAL A 177 -1.73 -2.30 27.29
N LEU A 178 -2.38 -1.66 26.31
CA LEU A 178 -3.54 -2.19 25.60
C LEU A 178 -3.09 -2.57 24.18
N PRO A 179 -2.91 -3.86 23.87
CA PRO A 179 -2.49 -4.29 22.55
C PRO A 179 -3.64 -4.11 21.55
N ILE A 180 -3.31 -3.67 20.33
CA ILE A 180 -4.25 -3.54 19.24
C ILE A 180 -3.73 -4.25 17.99
N ASP A 181 -4.67 -4.73 17.18
CA ASP A 181 -4.31 -5.32 15.89
C ASP A 181 -3.67 -4.29 14.98
N SER A 182 -2.55 -4.64 14.38
CA SER A 182 -1.80 -3.76 13.48
C SER A 182 -2.10 -4.07 12.02
N ILE A 183 -2.54 -3.07 11.27
CA ILE A 183 -2.78 -3.14 9.83
C ILE A 183 -1.65 -2.39 9.15
N PHE A 184 -0.61 -3.11 8.72
CA PHE A 184 0.57 -2.50 8.09
C PHE A 184 0.37 -2.19 6.61
N THR A 185 -0.54 -2.93 5.92
CA THR A 185 -0.72 -2.77 4.48
C THR A 185 -1.17 -1.34 4.12
N PRO A 186 -0.40 -0.63 3.27
CA PRO A 186 -0.78 0.71 2.81
C PRO A 186 -1.81 0.67 1.67
N ILE A 187 -2.19 -0.51 1.20
CA ILE A 187 -3.11 -0.68 0.07
C ILE A 187 -4.51 -1.06 0.56
N LYS A 188 -5.47 -0.19 0.31
CA LYS A 188 -6.88 -0.42 0.61
C LYS A 188 -7.54 -1.37 -0.37
N LYS A 189 -7.18 -1.25 -1.65
CA LYS A 189 -7.75 -2.05 -2.74
C LYS A 189 -6.80 -2.12 -3.92
N ALA A 190 -6.72 -3.27 -4.56
CA ALA A 190 -6.01 -3.47 -5.81
C ALA A 190 -6.84 -4.37 -6.73
N ASN A 191 -7.08 -3.92 -7.95
CA ASN A 191 -7.79 -4.68 -8.98
C ASN A 191 -6.98 -4.70 -10.26
N PHE A 192 -7.19 -5.72 -11.08
CA PHE A 192 -6.68 -5.73 -12.42
C PHE A 192 -7.71 -6.29 -13.41
N SER A 193 -7.58 -5.91 -14.66
CA SER A 193 -8.32 -6.46 -15.78
C SER A 193 -7.41 -6.63 -16.99
N VAL A 194 -7.71 -7.65 -17.80
CA VAL A 194 -6.96 -7.95 -19.02
C VAL A 194 -7.90 -7.84 -20.20
N GLN A 195 -7.47 -7.14 -21.23
CA GLN A 195 -8.24 -6.92 -22.45
C GLN A 195 -7.37 -7.23 -23.66
N PRO A 196 -7.93 -7.82 -24.74
CA PRO A 196 -7.21 -7.93 -26.01
C PRO A 196 -6.91 -6.55 -26.57
N THR A 197 -5.73 -6.38 -27.12
CA THR A 197 -5.32 -5.14 -27.79
C THR A 197 -4.71 -5.44 -29.15
N ARG A 198 -4.74 -4.46 -30.04
CA ARG A 198 -4.16 -4.59 -31.38
C ARG A 198 -2.95 -3.70 -31.51
N VAL A 199 -1.85 -4.27 -31.97
CA VAL A 199 -0.64 -3.53 -32.32
C VAL A 199 -0.24 -3.86 -33.75
N GLY A 200 -0.29 -2.87 -34.60
CA GLY A 200 -0.10 -3.05 -36.05
C GLY A 200 -1.14 -3.99 -36.68
N GLN A 201 -0.66 -5.05 -37.31
CA GLN A 201 -1.52 -6.06 -37.94
C GLN A 201 -1.88 -7.23 -36.99
N ARG A 202 -1.23 -7.34 -35.85
CA ARG A 202 -1.48 -8.40 -34.88
C ARG A 202 -2.54 -7.96 -33.87
N SER A 203 -3.50 -8.83 -33.58
CA SER A 203 -4.61 -8.61 -32.65
C SER A 203 -4.58 -9.56 -31.46
N ASP A 204 -3.49 -10.31 -31.29
CA ASP A 204 -3.29 -11.33 -30.26
C ASP A 204 -2.51 -10.81 -29.03
N TRP A 205 -2.33 -9.50 -28.94
CA TRP A 205 -1.73 -8.84 -27.78
C TRP A 205 -2.74 -8.60 -26.66
N GLU A 206 -2.24 -8.50 -25.44
CA GLU A 206 -3.02 -8.17 -24.24
C GLU A 206 -2.62 -6.80 -23.69
N ARG A 207 -3.60 -6.16 -23.05
CA ARG A 207 -3.46 -4.97 -22.22
C ARG A 207 -3.85 -5.33 -20.81
N LEU A 208 -2.94 -5.17 -19.89
CA LEU A 208 -3.19 -5.24 -18.44
C LEU A 208 -3.51 -3.84 -17.93
N THR A 209 -4.68 -3.68 -17.33
CA THR A 209 -5.05 -2.49 -16.57
C THR A 209 -4.99 -2.84 -15.09
N LEU A 210 -4.26 -2.07 -14.30
CA LEU A 210 -4.11 -2.22 -12.85
C LEU A 210 -4.62 -0.96 -12.17
N GLU A 211 -5.47 -1.11 -11.17
CA GLU A 211 -6.03 -0.03 -10.36
C GLU A 211 -5.62 -0.23 -8.90
N ILE A 212 -5.04 0.80 -8.29
CA ILE A 212 -4.48 0.76 -6.94
C ILE A 212 -5.09 1.90 -6.12
N TRP A 213 -5.64 1.57 -4.95
CA TRP A 213 -6.10 2.53 -3.94
C TRP A 213 -5.23 2.38 -2.71
N THR A 214 -4.56 3.45 -2.33
CA THR A 214 -3.72 3.51 -1.13
C THR A 214 -4.46 4.16 0.03
N ASP A 215 -3.88 4.14 1.19
CA ASP A 215 -4.37 4.87 2.37
C ASP A 215 -3.78 6.28 2.50
N GLY A 216 -2.89 6.68 1.57
CA GLY A 216 -2.18 7.94 1.52
C GLY A 216 -0.77 7.89 2.13
N SER A 217 -0.40 6.82 2.84
CA SER A 217 0.96 6.66 3.38
C SER A 217 2.02 6.40 2.29
N ILE A 218 1.59 5.88 1.16
CA ILE A 218 2.39 5.68 -0.05
C ILE A 218 1.61 6.13 -1.28
N ASP A 219 2.27 6.71 -2.26
CA ASP A 219 1.67 7.01 -3.54
C ASP A 219 1.52 5.74 -4.42
N PRO A 220 0.52 5.68 -5.32
CA PRO A 220 0.25 4.49 -6.11
C PRO A 220 1.39 4.05 -7.03
N GLN A 221 2.20 4.99 -7.53
CA GLN A 221 3.32 4.68 -8.42
C GLN A 221 4.46 4.01 -7.63
N SER A 222 4.85 4.59 -6.49
CA SER A 222 5.83 3.98 -5.58
C SER A 222 5.36 2.63 -5.04
N ALA A 223 4.05 2.46 -4.78
CA ALA A 223 3.49 1.18 -4.38
C ALA A 223 3.65 0.11 -5.47
N LEU A 224 3.36 0.45 -6.73
CA LEU A 224 3.54 -0.46 -7.86
C LEU A 224 5.01 -0.81 -8.07
N GLN A 225 5.90 0.17 -7.97
CA GLN A 225 7.34 -0.04 -8.10
C GLN A 225 7.85 -1.00 -7.03
N LYS A 226 7.57 -0.76 -5.74
CA LYS A 226 7.98 -1.62 -4.64
C LYS A 226 7.40 -3.04 -4.75
N ALA A 227 6.15 -3.17 -5.21
CA ALA A 227 5.55 -4.47 -5.46
C ALA A 227 6.26 -5.24 -6.58
N SER A 228 6.67 -4.55 -7.63
CA SER A 228 7.42 -5.14 -8.74
C SER A 228 8.83 -5.57 -8.32
N GLU A 229 9.54 -4.73 -7.57
CA GLU A 229 10.85 -5.04 -6.99
C GLU A 229 10.77 -6.27 -6.08
N SER A 230 9.81 -6.31 -5.16
CA SER A 230 9.58 -7.46 -4.27
C SER A 230 9.29 -8.76 -5.05
N LEU A 231 8.54 -8.68 -6.17
CA LEU A 231 8.30 -9.84 -7.02
C LEU A 231 9.57 -10.29 -7.72
N MET A 232 10.37 -9.36 -8.24
CA MET A 232 11.65 -9.70 -8.88
C MET A 232 12.58 -10.42 -7.89
N ASP A 233 12.71 -9.91 -6.68
CA ASP A 233 13.54 -10.53 -5.63
C ASP A 233 13.06 -11.95 -5.29
N ASN A 234 11.75 -12.18 -5.22
CA ASN A 234 11.19 -13.50 -4.97
C ASN A 234 11.31 -14.47 -6.14
N PHE A 235 11.37 -13.98 -7.39
CA PHE A 235 11.58 -14.81 -8.57
C PHE A 235 13.05 -15.11 -8.83
N TYR A 236 13.99 -14.38 -8.25
CA TYR A 236 15.42 -14.72 -8.23
C TYR A 236 15.68 -15.90 -7.28
N ILE A 237 15.10 -17.05 -7.60
CA ILE A 237 15.42 -18.28 -6.90
C ILE A 237 16.75 -18.77 -7.45
N THR A 238 17.81 -18.62 -6.66
CA THR A 238 19.10 -19.25 -6.98
C THR A 238 18.91 -20.75 -6.80
N ILE A 239 18.87 -21.48 -7.91
CA ILE A 239 18.97 -22.95 -7.89
C ILE A 239 20.45 -23.25 -7.65
N LEU A 240 20.78 -23.65 -6.42
CA LEU A 240 22.08 -24.16 -6.02
C LEU A 240 22.16 -25.67 -6.30
#